data_8e183e13c3fa3122f0b7eacfc21fd18f
#
_entry.id   8e183e13c3fa3122f0b7eacfc21fd18f
#
_cell.length_a   1.000
_cell.length_b   1.000
_cell.length_c   1.000
_cell.angle_alpha   90.00
_cell.angle_beta   90.00
_cell.angle_gamma   90.00
#
_symmetry.space_group_name_H-M   'P 1'
#
loop_
_entity.id
_entity.type
_entity.pdbx_description
1 polymer ?
#
loop_
_entity_poly.entity_id
_entity_poly.type
_entity_poly.pdbx_seq_one_letter_code
_entity_poly.pdbx_strand_id
1 'polypeptide(L)'
;MGLKVFLAALALHVGLSAQAMTLERVGSDLYATGPTVGEDFIAFRQAFAQGGIERLILVNGPGGDLWTGMQVARMVRDAKIKTVVSGFCMSACSLIFMGGKERAFGTGHLPRLTLIGIHGAHDRDTKQVQPTLMPQMYALYRQTMGERFDNEVINQALYQIKEASGFLRLREIERNNEKDRTPWFCPTGQTPVDQCQQHGGKDAYSLGVVTQTRTEVLELPASMRIALTFYGRPLAAATVDLSERAEKLIEAMCAGRPLCQGPAQALMQNHLKSNPNKAFAIGWNKPGYGFRYGDDNPGMSMLRALYNCNHARNNPKLCRLAAVNDHELLPFYEEEHNQTQALLQNLKPVDPALGQQEREEPGVRAPKELRHNDQLTGMTPGALEGIERWNTAEMVQALRQSQPPVLIDVAVAGPMLPGALHFVRGGLAFKEPSVDAAYAERFRHMLAAAAPDLNQPLVFYCDSSSCWLSVNAAMRARQLGYTQVKWYRGGMQAWSQAGQPLAGRLPVAVIH
;
A
#
# COMPACT_ATOMS: atom_id res chain seq x y z
N MET A 1 -9.63 59.56 15.18
CA MET A 1 -8.35 58.86 15.23
C MET A 1 -8.64 57.41 15.58
N GLY A 2 -8.75 56.58 14.57
CA GLY A 2 -9.08 55.14 14.70
C GLY A 2 -7.87 54.31 14.34
N LEU A 3 -7.37 53.55 15.29
CA LEU A 3 -6.21 52.67 15.17
C LEU A 3 -6.66 51.34 14.54
N LYS A 4 -6.30 51.12 13.26
CA LYS A 4 -6.50 49.82 12.59
C LYS A 4 -5.37 48.88 13.01
N VAL A 5 -5.70 47.87 13.82
CA VAL A 5 -4.79 46.77 14.15
C VAL A 5 -4.79 45.78 12.97
N PHE A 6 -3.67 45.69 12.23
CA PHE A 6 -3.42 44.64 11.26
C PHE A 6 -2.96 43.38 12.01
N LEU A 7 -3.80 42.35 12.06
CA LEU A 7 -3.39 41.01 12.46
C LEU A 7 -2.73 40.34 11.23
N ALA A 8 -1.40 40.26 11.27
CA ALA A 8 -0.65 39.43 10.33
C ALA A 8 -0.81 37.97 10.76
N ALA A 9 -1.52 37.19 9.97
CA ALA A 9 -1.58 35.72 10.11
C ALA A 9 -0.21 35.16 9.73
N LEU A 10 0.57 34.73 10.71
CA LEU A 10 1.79 33.95 10.52
C LEU A 10 1.37 32.53 10.09
N ALA A 11 1.43 32.25 8.80
CA ALA A 11 1.30 30.88 8.29
C ALA A 11 2.54 30.09 8.74
N LEU A 12 2.39 29.28 9.80
CA LEU A 12 3.39 28.27 10.13
C LEU A 12 3.43 27.26 8.99
N HIS A 13 4.42 27.39 8.11
CA HIS A 13 4.84 26.29 7.27
C HIS A 13 5.51 25.26 8.19
N VAL A 14 4.75 24.27 8.63
CA VAL A 14 5.33 23.04 9.19
C VAL A 14 5.98 22.31 8.03
N GLY A 15 7.25 22.63 7.76
CA GLY A 15 8.09 21.82 6.93
C GLY A 15 8.14 20.42 7.57
N LEU A 16 7.70 19.40 6.85
CA LEU A 16 7.98 18.01 7.18
C LEU A 16 9.50 17.84 7.13
N SER A 17 10.16 18.08 8.27
CA SER A 17 11.56 17.68 8.47
C SER A 17 11.60 16.16 8.31
N ALA A 18 12.42 15.65 7.41
CA ALA A 18 12.71 14.24 7.31
C ALA A 18 13.15 13.78 8.72
N GLN A 19 12.40 12.88 9.34
CA GLN A 19 12.79 12.34 10.64
C GLN A 19 14.11 11.61 10.48
N ALA A 20 15.04 11.83 11.44
CA ALA A 20 16.30 11.09 11.53
C ALA A 20 16.06 9.58 11.61
N MET A 21 17.11 8.79 11.32
CA MET A 21 17.04 7.35 11.50
C MET A 21 16.69 7.02 12.96
N THR A 22 15.76 6.09 13.13
CA THR A 22 15.49 5.51 14.44
C THR A 22 16.56 4.47 14.74
N LEU A 23 17.31 4.65 15.83
CA LEU A 23 18.27 3.68 16.34
C LEU A 23 17.68 2.96 17.56
N GLU A 24 17.73 1.62 17.54
CA GLU A 24 17.30 0.79 18.66
C GLU A 24 18.36 -0.26 18.95
N ARG A 25 18.82 -0.35 20.21
CA ARG A 25 19.82 -1.34 20.63
C ARG A 25 19.14 -2.50 21.34
N VAL A 26 19.44 -3.72 20.88
CA VAL A 26 18.99 -4.97 21.51
C VAL A 26 20.23 -5.85 21.73
N GLY A 27 20.71 -5.93 22.95
CA GLY A 27 21.97 -6.64 23.26
C GLY A 27 23.17 -6.01 22.56
N SER A 28 23.89 -6.81 21.75
CA SER A 28 25.01 -6.36 20.90
C SER A 28 24.59 -5.90 19.51
N ASP A 29 23.30 -5.92 19.18
CA ASP A 29 22.75 -5.47 17.91
C ASP A 29 22.30 -4.03 18.00
N LEU A 30 22.71 -3.22 17.02
CA LEU A 30 22.17 -1.89 16.77
C LEU A 30 21.31 -1.93 15.51
N TYR A 31 20.02 -1.72 15.66
CA TYR A 31 19.07 -1.60 14.54
C TYR A 31 18.94 -0.15 14.14
N ALA A 32 18.88 0.10 12.82
CA ALA A 32 18.72 1.44 12.28
C ALA A 32 17.68 1.40 11.13
N THR A 33 16.65 2.24 11.20
CA THR A 33 15.59 2.35 10.17
C THR A 33 15.28 3.80 9.86
N GLY A 34 14.88 4.08 8.61
CA GLY A 34 14.49 5.41 8.16
C GLY A 34 15.51 6.11 7.25
N PRO A 35 15.24 7.35 6.86
CA PRO A 35 16.10 8.12 5.96
C PRO A 35 17.38 8.58 6.68
N THR A 36 18.49 8.59 5.96
CA THR A 36 19.76 9.11 6.46
C THR A 36 19.77 10.64 6.40
N VAL A 37 19.94 11.31 7.53
CA VAL A 37 20.01 12.77 7.64
C VAL A 37 21.26 13.20 8.41
N GLY A 38 21.59 14.51 8.40
CA GLY A 38 22.83 15.03 9.00
C GLY A 38 23.01 14.70 10.49
N GLU A 39 21.93 14.72 11.24
CA GLU A 39 21.89 14.48 12.68
C GLU A 39 22.24 13.03 13.04
N ASP A 40 22.06 12.09 12.14
CA ASP A 40 22.35 10.67 12.36
C ASP A 40 23.84 10.42 12.66
N PHE A 41 24.74 11.24 12.10
CA PHE A 41 26.14 11.15 12.41
C PHE A 41 26.41 11.23 13.93
N ILE A 42 25.73 12.14 14.62
CA ILE A 42 25.86 12.31 16.07
C ILE A 42 25.28 11.10 16.81
N ALA A 43 24.10 10.64 16.38
CA ALA A 43 23.41 9.49 16.99
C ALA A 43 24.26 8.20 16.88
N PHE A 44 24.80 7.91 15.71
CA PHE A 44 25.71 6.76 15.51
C PHE A 44 26.99 6.89 16.32
N ARG A 45 27.61 8.08 16.37
CA ARG A 45 28.79 8.32 17.18
C ARG A 45 28.56 8.07 18.67
N GLN A 46 27.41 8.50 19.19
CA GLN A 46 27.00 8.26 20.57
C GLN A 46 26.77 6.79 20.84
N ALA A 47 26.06 6.08 19.94
CA ALA A 47 25.81 4.65 20.06
C ALA A 47 27.11 3.83 20.06
N PHE A 48 28.04 4.14 19.17
CA PHE A 48 29.31 3.44 19.07
C PHE A 48 30.28 3.75 20.26
N ALA A 49 30.21 4.97 20.79
CA ALA A 49 30.96 5.35 21.98
C ALA A 49 30.58 4.55 23.24
N GLN A 50 29.36 4.03 23.29
CA GLN A 50 28.92 3.14 24.39
C GLN A 50 29.57 1.75 24.32
N GLY A 51 30.16 1.38 23.18
CA GLY A 51 30.80 0.09 22.97
C GLY A 51 29.83 -1.09 22.92
N GLY A 52 30.39 -2.30 22.73
CA GLY A 52 29.64 -3.56 22.78
C GLY A 52 28.64 -3.78 21.63
N ILE A 53 28.75 -3.04 20.52
CA ILE A 53 27.97 -3.28 19.31
C ILE A 53 28.81 -4.22 18.41
N GLU A 54 28.24 -5.37 18.06
CA GLU A 54 28.83 -6.36 17.16
C GLU A 54 28.22 -6.32 15.77
N ARG A 55 26.91 -6.04 15.68
CA ARG A 55 26.19 -5.96 14.42
C ARG A 55 25.44 -4.63 14.31
N LEU A 56 25.46 -4.03 13.12
CA LEU A 56 24.57 -2.96 12.69
C LEU A 56 23.58 -3.54 11.69
N ILE A 57 22.32 -3.57 12.04
CA ILE A 57 21.22 -4.07 11.21
C ILE A 57 20.48 -2.87 10.59
N LEU A 58 20.58 -2.75 9.27
CA LEU A 58 19.93 -1.71 8.49
C LEU A 58 18.58 -2.22 8.00
N VAL A 59 17.50 -1.57 8.43
CA VAL A 59 16.12 -2.01 8.18
C VAL A 59 15.39 -0.94 7.38
N ASN A 60 14.99 -1.26 6.14
CA ASN A 60 14.21 -0.38 5.27
C ASN A 60 14.78 1.06 5.17
N GLY A 61 16.06 1.17 4.87
CA GLY A 61 16.77 2.45 4.73
C GLY A 61 16.66 3.02 3.31
N PRO A 62 15.90 4.10 3.06
CA PRO A 62 15.78 4.68 1.72
C PRO A 62 17.04 5.44 1.25
N GLY A 63 18.00 5.66 2.14
CA GLY A 63 19.14 6.53 1.90
C GLY A 63 18.85 7.98 2.30
N GLY A 64 19.56 8.94 1.73
CA GLY A 64 19.45 10.36 2.06
C GLY A 64 20.79 11.07 1.98
N ASP A 65 21.24 11.70 3.07
CA ASP A 65 22.47 12.48 3.11
C ASP A 65 23.73 11.64 2.85
N LEU A 66 24.41 11.92 1.76
CA LEU A 66 25.59 11.19 1.31
C LEU A 66 26.75 11.32 2.27
N TRP A 67 27.01 12.56 2.77
CA TRP A 67 28.13 12.81 3.65
C TRP A 67 28.00 11.99 4.94
N THR A 68 26.81 12.03 5.55
CA THR A 68 26.49 11.24 6.75
C THR A 68 26.64 9.75 6.47
N GLY A 69 26.10 9.25 5.34
CA GLY A 69 26.28 7.85 4.94
C GLY A 69 27.76 7.43 4.89
N MET A 70 28.60 8.26 4.29
CA MET A 70 30.05 8.01 4.20
C MET A 70 30.76 8.08 5.57
N GLN A 71 30.39 9.03 6.44
CA GLN A 71 30.99 9.15 7.77
C GLN A 71 30.60 7.97 8.66
N VAL A 72 29.32 7.58 8.65
CA VAL A 72 28.86 6.39 9.39
C VAL A 72 29.53 5.12 8.85
N ALA A 73 29.68 4.99 7.52
CA ALA A 73 30.43 3.87 6.92
C ALA A 73 31.86 3.77 7.44
N ARG A 74 32.55 4.90 7.59
CA ARG A 74 33.91 4.95 8.20
C ARG A 74 33.87 4.51 9.64
N MET A 75 32.94 5.02 10.47
CA MET A 75 32.83 4.61 11.87
C MET A 75 32.54 3.12 12.01
N VAL A 76 31.67 2.54 11.21
CA VAL A 76 31.35 1.11 11.18
C VAL A 76 32.58 0.28 10.84
N ARG A 77 33.37 0.70 9.85
CA ARG A 77 34.60 0.03 9.45
C ARG A 77 35.70 0.11 10.52
N ASP A 78 35.88 1.29 11.10
CA ASP A 78 36.90 1.50 12.12
C ASP A 78 36.61 0.70 13.41
N ALA A 79 35.32 0.57 13.74
CA ALA A 79 34.81 -0.26 14.82
C ALA A 79 34.76 -1.77 14.47
N LYS A 80 35.08 -2.15 13.20
CA LYS A 80 35.04 -3.53 12.70
C LYS A 80 33.70 -4.25 12.92
N ILE A 81 32.63 -3.51 12.87
CA ILE A 81 31.26 -3.99 13.08
C ILE A 81 30.78 -4.75 11.83
N LYS A 82 30.01 -5.82 12.03
CA LYS A 82 29.28 -6.52 10.97
C LYS A 82 28.04 -5.73 10.57
N THR A 83 27.75 -5.63 9.27
CA THR A 83 26.49 -5.03 8.79
C THR A 83 25.57 -6.07 8.19
N VAL A 84 24.28 -5.93 8.47
CA VAL A 84 23.23 -6.81 7.97
C VAL A 84 22.08 -5.95 7.41
N VAL A 85 21.52 -6.36 6.28
CA VAL A 85 20.36 -5.70 5.68
C VAL A 85 19.14 -6.59 5.80
N SER A 86 18.04 -6.05 6.33
CA SER A 86 16.72 -6.66 6.32
C SER A 86 15.71 -5.71 5.67
N GLY A 87 15.07 -6.12 4.59
CA GLY A 87 14.33 -5.23 3.72
C GLY A 87 15.26 -4.44 2.77
N PHE A 88 14.89 -3.24 2.38
CA PHE A 88 15.69 -2.47 1.42
C PHE A 88 16.72 -1.55 2.10
N CYS A 89 17.86 -1.40 1.44
CA CYS A 89 18.91 -0.46 1.83
C CYS A 89 19.45 0.23 0.57
N MET A 90 19.02 1.45 0.35
CA MET A 90 19.21 2.19 -0.88
C MET A 90 20.12 3.40 -0.71
N SER A 91 20.86 3.79 -1.75
CA SER A 91 21.61 5.07 -1.78
C SER A 91 22.56 5.20 -0.58
N ALA A 92 22.48 6.28 0.22
CA ALA A 92 23.36 6.51 1.40
C ALA A 92 23.32 5.35 2.41
N CYS A 93 22.19 4.63 2.54
CA CYS A 93 22.12 3.41 3.35
C CYS A 93 23.09 2.33 2.84
N SER A 94 23.20 2.15 1.52
CA SER A 94 24.15 1.17 0.95
C SER A 94 25.61 1.51 1.26
N LEU A 95 25.96 2.80 1.39
CA LEU A 95 27.29 3.21 1.81
C LEU A 95 27.56 2.81 3.27
N ILE A 96 26.59 3.05 4.16
CA ILE A 96 26.69 2.60 5.57
C ILE A 96 26.91 1.09 5.62
N PHE A 97 26.12 0.32 4.85
CA PHE A 97 26.23 -1.12 4.75
C PHE A 97 27.65 -1.56 4.31
N MET A 98 28.19 -0.88 3.30
CA MET A 98 29.52 -1.18 2.78
C MET A 98 30.65 -0.92 3.80
N GLY A 99 30.41 -0.15 4.86
CA GLY A 99 31.36 0.03 5.96
C GLY A 99 31.61 -1.25 6.77
N GLY A 100 30.69 -2.23 6.72
CA GLY A 100 30.83 -3.46 7.50
C GLY A 100 32.06 -4.31 7.15
N LYS A 101 32.76 -4.81 8.20
CA LYS A 101 33.85 -5.78 8.03
C LYS A 101 33.32 -7.07 7.40
N GLU A 102 32.23 -7.56 7.91
CA GLU A 102 31.41 -8.61 7.32
C GLU A 102 30.05 -8.01 6.92
N ARG A 103 29.51 -8.47 5.79
CA ARG A 103 28.29 -7.94 5.22
C ARG A 103 27.38 -9.08 4.79
N ALA A 104 26.11 -9.04 5.21
CA ALA A 104 25.16 -10.11 4.94
C ALA A 104 23.75 -9.57 4.67
N PHE A 105 22.96 -10.36 3.99
CA PHE A 105 21.49 -10.24 4.04
C PHE A 105 20.95 -10.89 5.33
N GLY A 106 19.83 -10.40 5.84
CA GLY A 106 19.16 -10.92 7.02
C GLY A 106 17.68 -11.23 6.78
N THR A 107 17.14 -12.10 7.63
CA THR A 107 15.71 -12.38 7.68
C THR A 107 14.94 -11.21 8.30
N GLY A 108 13.64 -11.37 8.54
CA GLY A 108 12.76 -10.33 9.10
C GLY A 108 11.87 -9.67 8.06
N HIS A 109 12.38 -9.57 6.83
CA HIS A 109 11.60 -9.24 5.64
C HIS A 109 11.71 -10.36 4.61
N LEU A 110 10.76 -10.38 3.65
CA LEU A 110 10.82 -11.36 2.58
C LEU A 110 12.12 -11.20 1.77
N PRO A 111 12.76 -12.31 1.36
CA PRO A 111 13.99 -12.25 0.57
C PRO A 111 13.91 -11.37 -0.66
N ARG A 112 12.78 -11.36 -1.38
CA ARG A 112 12.59 -10.49 -2.56
C ARG A 112 12.45 -9.01 -2.23
N LEU A 113 12.15 -8.65 -0.98
CA LEU A 113 12.12 -7.28 -0.47
C LEU A 113 13.47 -6.90 0.17
N THR A 114 14.34 -7.89 0.42
CA THR A 114 15.67 -7.68 1.00
C THR A 114 16.65 -7.44 -0.12
N LEU A 115 17.01 -6.17 -0.29
CA LEU A 115 17.87 -5.74 -1.38
C LEU A 115 18.76 -4.54 -1.02
N ILE A 116 19.84 -4.42 -1.77
CA ILE A 116 20.74 -3.27 -1.71
C ILE A 116 20.63 -2.52 -3.04
N GLY A 117 20.48 -1.20 -2.98
CA GLY A 117 20.42 -0.33 -4.16
C GLY A 117 21.59 0.64 -4.21
N ILE A 118 22.37 0.57 -5.29
CA ILE A 118 23.53 1.43 -5.54
C ILE A 118 23.21 2.36 -6.69
N HIS A 119 23.43 3.65 -6.50
CA HIS A 119 23.45 4.67 -7.55
C HIS A 119 24.42 5.80 -7.19
N GLY A 120 24.67 6.68 -8.14
CA GLY A 120 25.52 7.85 -7.94
C GLY A 120 24.89 8.91 -7.04
N ALA A 121 25.68 9.93 -6.70
CA ALA A 121 25.20 11.07 -5.93
C ALA A 121 24.23 11.92 -6.76
N HIS A 122 23.12 12.30 -6.15
CA HIS A 122 22.15 13.22 -6.72
C HIS A 122 21.90 14.36 -5.73
N ASP A 123 21.71 15.54 -6.25
CA ASP A 123 21.27 16.68 -5.47
C ASP A 123 19.88 16.44 -4.88
N ARG A 124 19.70 16.79 -3.61
CA ARG A 124 18.47 16.49 -2.87
C ARG A 124 17.24 17.21 -3.45
N ASP A 125 17.43 18.46 -3.86
CA ASP A 125 16.33 19.33 -4.26
C ASP A 125 16.08 19.26 -5.77
N THR A 126 17.15 19.37 -6.56
CA THR A 126 17.10 19.38 -8.03
C THR A 126 17.06 17.97 -8.63
N LYS A 127 17.39 16.94 -7.85
CA LYS A 127 17.54 15.53 -8.29
C LYS A 127 18.60 15.32 -9.38
N GLN A 128 19.41 16.32 -9.66
CA GLN A 128 20.47 16.24 -10.67
C GLN A 128 21.68 15.46 -10.14
N VAL A 129 22.37 14.81 -11.05
CA VAL A 129 23.60 14.06 -10.76
C VAL A 129 24.69 15.00 -10.26
N GLN A 130 25.39 14.59 -9.19
CA GLN A 130 26.51 15.31 -8.57
C GLN A 130 27.85 14.58 -8.83
N PRO A 131 28.50 14.77 -9.99
CA PRO A 131 29.67 14.00 -10.39
C PRO A 131 30.86 14.18 -9.46
N THR A 132 30.98 15.32 -8.79
CA THR A 132 32.11 15.65 -7.88
C THR A 132 32.22 14.74 -6.67
N LEU A 133 31.13 14.11 -6.25
CA LEU A 133 31.08 13.18 -5.11
C LEU A 133 31.32 11.72 -5.52
N MET A 134 31.21 11.41 -6.81
CA MET A 134 31.36 10.04 -7.32
C MET A 134 32.72 9.40 -7.06
N PRO A 135 33.87 10.10 -7.19
CA PRO A 135 35.17 9.49 -6.91
C PRO A 135 35.32 8.97 -5.49
N GLN A 136 34.71 9.64 -4.51
CA GLN A 136 34.75 9.21 -3.10
C GLN A 136 33.89 7.95 -2.89
N MET A 137 32.71 7.89 -3.50
CA MET A 137 31.85 6.70 -3.50
C MET A 137 32.56 5.51 -4.18
N TYR A 138 33.13 5.76 -5.34
CA TYR A 138 33.86 4.76 -6.10
C TYR A 138 35.05 4.18 -5.25
N ALA A 139 35.82 5.04 -4.61
CA ALA A 139 36.92 4.63 -3.73
C ALA A 139 36.45 3.76 -2.57
N LEU A 140 35.30 4.10 -1.95
CA LEU A 140 34.69 3.30 -0.90
C LEU A 140 34.31 1.91 -1.40
N TYR A 141 33.58 1.80 -2.52
CA TYR A 141 33.19 0.52 -3.10
C TYR A 141 34.40 -0.32 -3.47
N ARG A 142 35.38 0.27 -4.17
CA ARG A 142 36.61 -0.41 -4.54
C ARG A 142 37.35 -0.97 -3.32
N GLN A 143 37.50 -0.16 -2.25
CA GLN A 143 38.17 -0.57 -1.02
C GLN A 143 37.43 -1.70 -0.31
N THR A 144 36.09 -1.66 -0.25
CA THR A 144 35.31 -2.58 0.57
C THR A 144 34.94 -3.87 -0.17
N MET A 145 34.84 -3.83 -1.50
CA MET A 145 34.62 -5.02 -2.34
C MET A 145 35.92 -5.81 -2.60
N GLY A 146 37.10 -5.15 -2.48
CA GLY A 146 38.40 -5.77 -2.61
C GLY A 146 38.64 -6.40 -3.99
N GLU A 147 39.18 -7.62 -4.03
CA GLU A 147 39.47 -8.33 -5.28
C GLU A 147 38.23 -8.67 -6.13
N ARG A 148 37.05 -8.66 -5.52
CA ARG A 148 35.79 -8.91 -6.19
C ARG A 148 35.17 -7.63 -6.79
N PHE A 149 35.85 -6.51 -6.69
CA PHE A 149 35.36 -5.25 -7.25
C PHE A 149 35.27 -5.30 -8.76
N ASP A 150 34.07 -5.06 -9.27
CA ASP A 150 33.81 -4.98 -10.71
C ASP A 150 33.69 -3.53 -11.13
N ASN A 151 34.71 -3.05 -11.85
CA ASN A 151 34.80 -1.67 -12.29
C ASN A 151 33.66 -1.26 -13.25
N GLU A 152 33.25 -2.14 -14.14
CA GLU A 152 32.22 -1.87 -15.13
C GLU A 152 30.86 -1.70 -14.45
N VAL A 153 30.47 -2.65 -13.61
CA VAL A 153 29.20 -2.64 -12.89
C VAL A 153 29.09 -1.44 -11.96
N ILE A 154 30.13 -1.10 -11.24
CA ILE A 154 30.10 0.04 -10.31
C ILE A 154 30.15 1.38 -11.06
N ASN A 155 30.93 1.52 -12.14
CA ASN A 155 30.87 2.69 -12.98
C ASN A 155 29.48 2.89 -13.61
N GLN A 156 28.86 1.83 -14.08
CA GLN A 156 27.49 1.91 -14.59
C GLN A 156 26.52 2.42 -13.52
N ALA A 157 26.57 1.85 -12.31
CA ALA A 157 25.73 2.27 -11.21
C ALA A 157 25.95 3.73 -10.80
N LEU A 158 27.20 4.20 -10.75
CA LEU A 158 27.49 5.55 -10.28
C LEU A 158 27.29 6.62 -11.37
N TYR A 159 27.64 6.36 -12.62
CA TYR A 159 27.71 7.39 -13.65
C TYR A 159 26.64 7.30 -14.75
N GLN A 160 25.98 6.14 -14.93
CA GLN A 160 24.99 5.98 -16.01
C GLN A 160 23.55 6.14 -15.53
N ILE A 161 23.29 6.03 -14.22
CA ILE A 161 21.97 6.32 -13.64
C ILE A 161 21.80 7.84 -13.54
N LYS A 162 20.87 8.38 -14.31
CA LYS A 162 20.64 9.84 -14.39
C LYS A 162 19.53 10.34 -13.47
N GLU A 163 18.67 9.44 -12.99
CA GLU A 163 17.56 9.76 -12.12
C GLU A 163 17.77 9.20 -10.71
N ALA A 164 17.47 9.99 -9.70
CA ALA A 164 17.60 9.59 -8.30
C ALA A 164 16.75 8.35 -7.93
N SER A 165 15.78 7.98 -8.73
CA SER A 165 14.93 6.80 -8.58
C SER A 165 15.52 5.52 -9.20
N GLY A 166 16.57 5.64 -10.04
CA GLY A 166 17.24 4.51 -10.65
C GLY A 166 18.27 3.86 -9.72
N PHE A 167 18.50 2.56 -9.88
CA PHE A 167 19.45 1.81 -9.04
C PHE A 167 20.02 0.58 -9.75
N LEU A 168 21.27 0.26 -9.41
CA LEU A 168 21.75 -1.12 -9.48
C LEU A 168 21.19 -1.85 -8.25
N ARG A 169 20.35 -2.85 -8.47
CA ARG A 169 19.67 -3.61 -7.40
C ARG A 169 20.31 -4.97 -7.23
N LEU A 170 20.71 -5.27 -6.00
CA LEU A 170 21.30 -6.55 -5.60
C LEU A 170 20.39 -7.17 -4.54
N ARG A 171 19.96 -8.39 -4.79
CA ARG A 171 19.03 -9.13 -3.92
C ARG A 171 19.73 -10.20 -3.13
N GLU A 172 19.02 -10.74 -2.14
CA GLU A 172 19.46 -11.89 -1.37
C GLU A 172 19.81 -13.08 -2.26
N ILE A 173 20.88 -13.79 -1.92
CA ILE A 173 21.49 -14.83 -2.75
C ILE A 173 21.06 -16.27 -2.41
N GLU A 174 20.42 -16.52 -1.29
CA GLU A 174 19.96 -17.86 -0.87
C GLU A 174 18.79 -18.43 -1.69
N ARG A 175 18.45 -17.82 -2.83
CA ARG A 175 17.37 -18.30 -3.67
C ARG A 175 17.83 -19.33 -4.68
N ASN A 176 17.00 -20.33 -4.87
CA ASN A 176 17.25 -21.39 -5.85
C ASN A 176 17.10 -20.93 -7.33
N ASN A 177 16.72 -19.67 -7.54
CA ASN A 177 16.51 -19.13 -8.87
C ASN A 177 17.61 -18.14 -9.23
N GLU A 178 18.42 -18.46 -10.23
CA GLU A 178 19.52 -17.61 -10.71
C GLU A 178 19.04 -16.20 -11.12
N LYS A 179 17.88 -16.08 -11.76
CA LYS A 179 17.29 -14.80 -12.11
C LYS A 179 17.09 -13.88 -10.90
N ASP A 180 16.70 -14.43 -9.76
CA ASP A 180 16.43 -13.65 -8.55
C ASP A 180 17.70 -13.11 -7.88
N ARG A 181 18.86 -13.73 -8.16
CA ARG A 181 20.19 -13.33 -7.63
C ARG A 181 20.89 -12.33 -8.50
N THR A 182 20.63 -12.36 -9.80
CA THR A 182 21.29 -11.51 -10.80
C THR A 182 21.06 -10.02 -10.47
N PRO A 183 22.13 -9.20 -10.47
CA PRO A 183 21.99 -7.76 -10.29
C PRO A 183 21.21 -7.14 -11.46
N TRP A 184 20.39 -6.19 -11.14
CA TRP A 184 19.51 -5.49 -12.07
C TRP A 184 19.87 -4.01 -12.11
N PHE A 185 20.27 -3.54 -13.28
CA PHE A 185 20.48 -2.13 -13.55
C PHE A 185 19.19 -1.52 -14.10
N CYS A 186 18.51 -0.72 -13.26
CA CYS A 186 17.29 -0.03 -13.61
C CYS A 186 17.60 1.47 -13.70
N PRO A 187 17.60 2.09 -14.88
CA PRO A 187 18.00 3.50 -15.05
C PRO A 187 17.06 4.47 -14.33
N THR A 188 15.79 4.10 -14.15
CA THR A 188 14.78 4.86 -13.39
C THR A 188 14.00 3.94 -12.46
N GLY A 189 13.37 4.51 -11.42
CA GLY A 189 12.50 3.76 -10.51
C GLY A 189 11.21 3.28 -11.17
N GLN A 190 10.83 3.87 -12.28
CA GLN A 190 9.63 3.51 -13.08
C GLN A 190 9.91 2.42 -14.12
N THR A 191 11.19 2.12 -14.40
CA THR A 191 11.52 1.04 -15.33
C THR A 191 10.98 -0.28 -14.80
N PRO A 192 10.10 -0.99 -15.54
CA PRO A 192 9.67 -2.33 -15.18
C PRO A 192 10.87 -3.25 -14.97
N VAL A 193 10.83 -4.09 -13.95
CA VAL A 193 11.98 -4.92 -13.55
C VAL A 193 12.41 -5.87 -14.67
N ASP A 194 11.50 -6.34 -15.49
CA ASP A 194 11.75 -7.19 -16.67
C ASP A 194 12.42 -6.45 -17.83
N GLN A 195 12.42 -5.10 -17.80
CA GLN A 195 13.11 -4.24 -18.78
C GLN A 195 14.44 -3.69 -18.24
N CYS A 196 14.78 -3.94 -16.99
CA CYS A 196 16.09 -3.60 -16.45
C CYS A 196 17.19 -4.51 -17.04
N GLN A 197 18.37 -3.93 -17.29
CA GLN A 197 19.53 -4.70 -17.74
C GLN A 197 19.98 -5.66 -16.64
N GLN A 198 20.19 -6.92 -16.97
CA GLN A 198 20.70 -7.92 -16.04
C GLN A 198 22.20 -8.13 -16.24
N HIS A 199 22.94 -8.26 -15.14
CA HIS A 199 24.35 -8.65 -15.14
C HIS A 199 24.44 -10.16 -14.88
N GLY A 200 24.19 -10.96 -15.91
CA GLY A 200 24.20 -12.43 -15.84
C GLY A 200 25.53 -12.99 -15.31
N GLY A 201 25.47 -14.08 -14.58
CA GLY A 201 26.65 -14.73 -13.98
C GLY A 201 27.25 -13.99 -12.77
N LYS A 202 26.63 -12.90 -12.34
CA LYS A 202 27.06 -12.13 -11.13
C LYS A 202 25.96 -12.14 -10.08
N ASP A 203 26.34 -11.96 -8.83
CA ASP A 203 25.45 -11.74 -7.68
C ASP A 203 26.11 -10.82 -6.63
N ALA A 204 25.42 -10.53 -5.54
CA ALA A 204 25.94 -9.66 -4.50
C ALA A 204 27.23 -10.21 -3.85
N TYR A 205 27.42 -11.53 -3.82
CA TYR A 205 28.63 -12.14 -3.25
C TYR A 205 29.79 -12.08 -4.25
N SER A 206 29.57 -12.49 -5.48
CA SER A 206 30.62 -12.46 -6.53
C SER A 206 31.11 -11.04 -6.81
N LEU A 207 30.27 -10.03 -6.63
CA LEU A 207 30.65 -8.60 -6.69
C LEU A 207 31.28 -8.08 -5.40
N GLY A 208 31.36 -8.87 -4.34
CA GLY A 208 31.94 -8.42 -3.06
C GLY A 208 31.07 -7.42 -2.30
N VAL A 209 29.80 -7.23 -2.66
CA VAL A 209 28.85 -6.38 -1.92
C VAL A 209 28.50 -7.04 -0.60
N VAL A 210 28.22 -8.33 -0.57
CA VAL A 210 28.18 -9.13 0.67
C VAL A 210 29.44 -9.99 0.78
N THR A 211 29.81 -10.33 2.00
CA THR A 211 31.04 -11.12 2.29
C THR A 211 30.72 -12.59 2.54
N GLN A 212 29.46 -12.93 2.73
CA GLN A 212 28.99 -14.30 2.95
C GLN A 212 27.73 -14.56 2.15
N THR A 213 27.48 -15.84 1.85
CA THR A 213 26.31 -16.29 1.11
C THR A 213 25.12 -16.63 2.00
N ARG A 214 25.41 -16.93 3.29
CA ARG A 214 24.38 -17.31 4.25
C ARG A 214 23.62 -16.06 4.74
N THR A 215 22.32 -16.17 4.78
CA THR A 215 21.43 -15.15 5.35
C THR A 215 21.43 -15.23 6.88
N GLU A 216 21.54 -14.08 7.54
CA GLU A 216 21.51 -14.00 9.01
C GLU A 216 20.07 -14.13 9.51
N VAL A 217 19.83 -14.95 10.52
CA VAL A 217 18.55 -15.03 11.20
C VAL A 217 18.42 -13.85 12.16
N LEU A 218 17.40 -13.02 11.96
CA LEU A 218 17.13 -11.83 12.75
C LEU A 218 15.73 -11.88 13.36
N GLU A 219 15.64 -11.43 14.60
CA GLU A 219 14.36 -11.07 15.24
C GLU A 219 14.28 -9.54 15.29
N LEU A 220 13.55 -8.95 14.36
CA LEU A 220 13.40 -7.49 14.32
C LEU A 220 12.65 -6.97 15.55
N PRO A 221 13.09 -5.85 16.15
CA PRO A 221 12.30 -5.13 17.16
C PRO A 221 10.89 -4.82 16.68
N ALA A 222 9.94 -4.79 17.59
CA ALA A 222 8.53 -4.51 17.26
C ALA A 222 8.35 -3.16 16.55
N SER A 223 9.15 -2.14 16.93
CA SER A 223 9.22 -0.82 16.32
C SER A 223 9.65 -0.82 14.85
N MET A 224 10.38 -1.85 14.41
CA MET A 224 10.93 -1.98 13.05
C MET A 224 10.20 -3.01 12.20
N ARG A 225 9.24 -3.71 12.77
CA ARG A 225 8.33 -4.55 12.01
C ARG A 225 7.33 -3.64 11.29
N ILE A 226 7.01 -3.97 10.04
CA ILE A 226 5.94 -3.27 9.34
C ILE A 226 4.65 -3.51 10.15
N ALA A 227 4.11 -2.44 10.75
CA ALA A 227 2.83 -2.52 11.44
C ALA A 227 1.78 -2.98 10.44
N LEU A 228 1.19 -4.14 10.70
CA LEU A 228 0.12 -4.65 9.87
C LEU A 228 -1.11 -3.78 10.10
N THR A 229 -1.57 -3.09 9.08
CA THR A 229 -2.82 -2.32 9.13
C THR A 229 -3.87 -3.00 8.27
N PHE A 230 -5.08 -3.06 8.79
CA PHE A 230 -6.23 -3.48 8.03
C PHE A 230 -7.08 -2.24 7.74
N TYR A 231 -6.97 -1.75 6.51
CA TYR A 231 -7.63 -0.53 6.03
C TYR A 231 -7.51 0.66 7.00
N GLY A 232 -6.25 0.97 7.37
CA GLY A 232 -5.93 2.11 8.23
C GLY A 232 -6.07 1.86 9.72
N ARG A 233 -6.55 0.71 10.16
CA ARG A 233 -6.59 0.29 11.57
C ARG A 233 -5.40 -0.61 11.87
N PRO A 234 -4.56 -0.30 12.84
CA PRO A 234 -3.51 -1.21 13.28
C PRO A 234 -4.12 -2.51 13.76
N LEU A 235 -3.65 -3.64 13.25
CA LEU A 235 -3.95 -4.94 13.85
C LEU A 235 -3.01 -5.13 15.05
N ALA A 236 -3.58 -5.44 16.19
CA ALA A 236 -2.82 -5.87 17.36
C ALA A 236 -1.93 -7.07 16.97
N ALA A 237 -0.78 -7.21 17.63
CA ALA A 237 0.03 -8.41 17.43
C ALA A 237 -0.84 -9.65 17.63
N ALA A 238 -0.72 -10.63 16.72
CA ALA A 238 -1.44 -11.90 16.87
C ALA A 238 -1.07 -12.51 18.22
N THR A 239 -2.06 -12.63 19.11
CA THR A 239 -1.85 -13.20 20.45
C THR A 239 -1.87 -14.74 20.43
N VAL A 240 -2.33 -15.32 19.33
CA VAL A 240 -2.44 -16.76 19.10
C VAL A 240 -1.99 -17.06 17.68
N ASP A 241 -1.24 -18.11 17.48
CA ASP A 241 -0.87 -18.60 16.15
C ASP A 241 -2.14 -18.99 15.39
N LEU A 242 -2.30 -18.47 14.18
CA LEU A 242 -3.44 -18.79 13.33
C LEU A 242 -3.55 -20.29 13.05
N SER A 243 -2.42 -21.02 13.03
CA SER A 243 -2.41 -22.48 12.86
C SER A 243 -3.10 -23.21 14.01
N GLU A 244 -3.01 -22.71 15.24
CA GLU A 244 -3.71 -23.28 16.42
C GLU A 244 -5.22 -23.00 16.37
N ARG A 245 -5.64 -21.94 15.67
CA ARG A 245 -7.05 -21.54 15.54
C ARG A 245 -7.66 -21.91 14.20
N ALA A 246 -6.88 -22.47 13.28
CA ALA A 246 -7.30 -22.73 11.90
C ALA A 246 -8.57 -23.60 11.83
N GLU A 247 -8.71 -24.58 12.70
CA GLU A 247 -9.91 -25.43 12.75
C GLU A 247 -11.16 -24.62 13.10
N LYS A 248 -11.10 -23.75 14.11
CA LYS A 248 -12.21 -22.87 14.49
C LYS A 248 -12.51 -21.84 13.41
N LEU A 249 -11.48 -21.30 12.76
CA LEU A 249 -11.66 -20.38 11.64
C LEU A 249 -12.35 -21.09 10.46
N ILE A 250 -11.94 -22.31 10.14
CA ILE A 250 -12.56 -23.14 9.11
C ILE A 250 -14.02 -23.44 9.48
N GLU A 251 -14.30 -23.81 10.72
CA GLU A 251 -15.64 -24.07 11.22
C GLU A 251 -16.51 -22.81 11.09
N ALA A 252 -16.04 -21.65 11.52
CA ALA A 252 -16.73 -20.38 11.37
C ALA A 252 -16.96 -20.01 9.89
N MET A 253 -15.96 -20.22 9.03
CA MET A 253 -16.08 -19.98 7.57
C MET A 253 -17.10 -20.93 6.93
N CYS A 254 -17.24 -22.13 7.46
CA CYS A 254 -18.04 -23.22 6.92
C CYS A 254 -19.42 -23.37 7.55
N ALA A 255 -19.71 -22.67 8.63
CA ALA A 255 -20.95 -22.78 9.37
C ALA A 255 -22.20 -22.77 8.45
N GLY A 256 -22.94 -23.87 8.39
CA GLY A 256 -24.13 -24.01 7.55
C GLY A 256 -23.90 -24.13 6.05
N ARG A 257 -22.67 -24.33 5.56
CA ARG A 257 -22.34 -24.36 4.12
C ARG A 257 -21.68 -25.69 3.69
N PRO A 258 -22.37 -26.56 2.98
CA PRO A 258 -21.84 -27.89 2.61
C PRO A 258 -20.67 -27.85 1.60
N LEU A 259 -20.43 -26.72 0.91
CA LEU A 259 -19.40 -26.61 -0.13
C LEU A 259 -18.10 -25.94 0.37
N CYS A 260 -17.86 -25.90 1.68
CA CYS A 260 -16.74 -25.20 2.27
C CYS A 260 -15.41 -26.00 2.35
N GLN A 261 -15.39 -27.26 1.92
CA GLN A 261 -14.18 -28.09 1.97
C GLN A 261 -13.01 -27.48 1.17
N GLY A 262 -13.29 -26.91 -0.01
CA GLY A 262 -12.27 -26.26 -0.82
C GLY A 262 -11.60 -25.06 -0.14
N PRO A 263 -12.35 -24.08 0.40
CA PRO A 263 -11.78 -22.99 1.19
C PRO A 263 -10.97 -23.47 2.41
N ALA A 264 -11.48 -24.42 3.17
CA ALA A 264 -10.79 -25.00 4.33
C ALA A 264 -9.45 -25.62 3.94
N GLN A 265 -9.45 -26.47 2.91
CA GLN A 265 -8.25 -27.12 2.40
C GLN A 265 -7.25 -26.10 1.88
N ALA A 266 -7.68 -25.07 1.15
CA ALA A 266 -6.83 -24.03 0.64
C ALA A 266 -6.20 -23.18 1.75
N LEU A 267 -6.93 -22.85 2.82
CA LEU A 267 -6.40 -22.17 3.99
C LEU A 267 -5.27 -22.99 4.62
N MET A 268 -5.51 -24.27 4.90
CA MET A 268 -4.55 -25.17 5.56
C MET A 268 -3.33 -25.46 4.70
N GLN A 269 -3.53 -25.74 3.41
CA GLN A 269 -2.45 -26.17 2.51
C GLN A 269 -1.63 -25.02 1.96
N ASN A 270 -2.24 -23.86 1.70
CA ASN A 270 -1.61 -22.75 1.03
C ASN A 270 -1.32 -21.57 1.97
N HIS A 271 -2.37 -20.98 2.57
CA HIS A 271 -2.19 -19.74 3.33
C HIS A 271 -1.29 -19.94 4.54
N LEU A 272 -1.56 -20.95 5.39
CA LEU A 272 -0.79 -21.16 6.63
C LEU A 272 0.69 -21.47 6.35
N LYS A 273 0.98 -22.17 5.25
CA LYS A 273 2.34 -22.57 4.86
C LYS A 273 3.08 -21.53 4.02
N SER A 274 2.41 -20.46 3.60
CA SER A 274 3.02 -19.43 2.75
C SER A 274 3.79 -18.40 3.57
N ASN A 275 4.80 -17.81 2.93
CA ASN A 275 5.57 -16.71 3.49
C ASN A 275 4.71 -15.49 3.83
N PRO A 276 5.14 -14.59 4.74
CA PRO A 276 4.48 -13.34 5.06
C PRO A 276 4.10 -12.48 3.84
N ASN A 277 3.29 -11.46 4.05
CA ASN A 277 2.55 -10.73 3.04
C ASN A 277 1.62 -11.67 2.27
N LYS A 278 0.78 -12.37 3.02
CA LYS A 278 -0.22 -13.30 2.52
C LYS A 278 -1.62 -12.87 2.96
N ALA A 279 -2.62 -13.16 2.15
CA ALA A 279 -4.01 -12.90 2.46
C ALA A 279 -4.92 -14.00 1.92
N PHE A 280 -5.98 -14.28 2.63
CA PHE A 280 -7.00 -15.25 2.30
C PHE A 280 -8.38 -14.62 2.31
N ALA A 281 -9.11 -14.74 1.21
CA ALA A 281 -10.45 -14.19 1.05
C ALA A 281 -11.45 -15.32 0.81
N ILE A 282 -12.67 -15.15 1.32
CA ILE A 282 -13.78 -16.08 1.16
C ILE A 282 -15.00 -15.39 0.55
N GLY A 283 -15.76 -16.12 -0.23
CA GLY A 283 -17.03 -15.67 -0.77
C GLY A 283 -18.08 -15.50 0.33
N TRP A 284 -18.68 -14.30 0.36
CA TRP A 284 -19.72 -13.99 1.33
C TRP A 284 -21.09 -14.49 0.91
N ASN A 285 -21.50 -14.13 -0.32
CA ASN A 285 -22.82 -14.46 -0.85
C ASN A 285 -22.87 -15.79 -1.63
N LYS A 286 -21.72 -16.31 -2.04
CA LYS A 286 -21.57 -17.58 -2.76
C LYS A 286 -20.31 -18.30 -2.31
N PRO A 287 -20.28 -19.64 -2.32
CA PRO A 287 -19.07 -20.39 -1.98
C PRO A 287 -17.89 -20.05 -2.89
N GLY A 288 -16.70 -20.05 -2.32
CA GLY A 288 -15.45 -19.85 -3.03
C GLY A 288 -14.42 -19.10 -2.19
N TYR A 289 -13.22 -19.08 -2.68
CA TYR A 289 -12.09 -18.42 -2.02
C TYR A 289 -11.12 -17.83 -3.02
N GLY A 290 -10.26 -16.97 -2.53
CA GLY A 290 -9.07 -16.48 -3.21
C GLY A 290 -7.95 -16.29 -2.20
N PHE A 291 -6.74 -16.53 -2.61
CA PHE A 291 -5.59 -16.28 -1.76
C PHE A 291 -4.45 -15.65 -2.57
N ARG A 292 -3.56 -15.00 -1.85
CA ARG A 292 -2.36 -14.40 -2.39
C ARG A 292 -1.28 -14.40 -1.33
N TYR A 293 -0.02 -14.56 -1.75
CA TYR A 293 1.14 -14.50 -0.87
C TYR A 293 2.34 -13.92 -1.60
N GLY A 294 3.29 -13.46 -0.81
CA GLY A 294 4.57 -13.02 -1.32
C GLY A 294 4.52 -11.72 -2.12
N ASP A 295 3.57 -10.81 -1.90
CA ASP A 295 3.55 -9.46 -2.46
C ASP A 295 4.47 -8.50 -1.68
N ASP A 296 4.69 -7.28 -2.21
CA ASP A 296 5.60 -6.31 -1.61
C ASP A 296 5.12 -5.80 -0.24
N ASN A 297 3.82 -5.84 -0.01
CA ASN A 297 3.21 -5.50 1.27
C ASN A 297 1.89 -6.26 1.46
N PRO A 298 1.40 -6.36 2.71
CA PRO A 298 0.15 -7.06 3.01
C PRO A 298 -1.07 -6.48 2.28
N GLY A 299 -1.11 -5.16 2.08
CA GLY A 299 -2.22 -4.48 1.40
C GLY A 299 -2.39 -4.95 -0.05
N MET A 300 -1.29 -5.17 -0.77
CA MET A 300 -1.34 -5.74 -2.12
C MET A 300 -1.85 -7.18 -2.10
N SER A 301 -1.40 -8.00 -1.15
CA SER A 301 -1.90 -9.36 -0.99
C SER A 301 -3.40 -9.40 -0.66
N MET A 302 -3.88 -8.47 0.19
CA MET A 302 -5.31 -8.33 0.51
C MET A 302 -6.13 -8.02 -0.75
N LEU A 303 -5.75 -7.01 -1.52
CA LEU A 303 -6.46 -6.64 -2.74
C LEU A 303 -6.44 -7.76 -3.79
N ARG A 304 -5.30 -8.44 -3.97
CA ARG A 304 -5.18 -9.54 -4.92
C ARG A 304 -5.92 -10.80 -4.48
N ALA A 305 -5.95 -11.10 -3.17
CA ALA A 305 -6.76 -12.21 -2.65
C ALA A 305 -8.25 -11.95 -2.85
N LEU A 306 -8.72 -10.72 -2.60
CA LEU A 306 -10.09 -10.31 -2.90
C LEU A 306 -10.39 -10.43 -4.39
N TYR A 307 -9.53 -9.90 -5.26
CA TYR A 307 -9.68 -10.02 -6.71
C TYR A 307 -9.80 -11.48 -7.16
N ASN A 308 -8.89 -12.35 -6.70
CA ASN A 308 -8.90 -13.77 -7.02
C ASN A 308 -10.18 -14.46 -6.55
N CYS A 309 -10.70 -14.07 -5.39
CA CYS A 309 -11.98 -14.56 -4.87
C CYS A 309 -13.16 -14.02 -5.68
N ASN A 310 -13.20 -12.71 -5.95
CA ASN A 310 -14.28 -12.05 -6.70
C ASN A 310 -14.48 -12.66 -8.09
N HIS A 311 -13.37 -12.97 -8.78
CA HIS A 311 -13.37 -13.39 -10.19
C HIS A 311 -13.03 -14.88 -10.40
N ALA A 312 -13.09 -15.70 -9.34
CA ALA A 312 -12.74 -17.11 -9.44
C ALA A 312 -13.63 -17.87 -10.44
N ARG A 313 -13.00 -18.49 -11.45
CA ARG A 313 -13.61 -19.41 -12.41
C ARG A 313 -14.96 -18.96 -12.99
N ASN A 314 -15.07 -17.71 -13.42
CA ASN A 314 -16.31 -17.14 -13.96
C ASN A 314 -17.55 -17.26 -13.03
N ASN A 315 -17.33 -17.42 -11.74
CA ASN A 315 -18.36 -17.41 -10.71
C ASN A 315 -18.21 -16.17 -9.82
N PRO A 316 -18.63 -14.99 -10.31
CA PRO A 316 -18.45 -13.72 -9.62
C PRO A 316 -19.20 -13.71 -8.29
N LYS A 317 -18.55 -13.20 -7.26
CA LYS A 317 -19.07 -13.13 -5.91
C LYS A 317 -18.48 -11.97 -5.13
N LEU A 318 -19.21 -11.49 -4.15
CA LEU A 318 -18.65 -10.59 -3.15
C LEU A 318 -17.84 -11.41 -2.15
N CYS A 319 -16.65 -10.90 -1.82
CA CYS A 319 -15.72 -11.58 -0.94
C CYS A 319 -15.34 -10.73 0.26
N ARG A 320 -14.94 -11.38 1.35
CA ARG A 320 -14.33 -10.76 2.52
C ARG A 320 -12.99 -11.43 2.80
N LEU A 321 -12.06 -10.66 3.34
CA LEU A 321 -10.82 -11.23 3.85
C LEU A 321 -11.08 -12.03 5.12
N ALA A 322 -10.67 -13.28 5.15
CA ALA A 322 -10.77 -14.13 6.32
C ALA A 322 -9.49 -14.10 7.18
N ALA A 323 -8.34 -13.94 6.51
CA ALA A 323 -7.05 -13.84 7.19
C ALA A 323 -6.08 -12.94 6.42
N VAL A 324 -5.19 -12.26 7.13
CA VAL A 324 -4.03 -11.54 6.59
C VAL A 324 -2.81 -11.82 7.45
N ASN A 325 -1.73 -12.29 6.82
CA ASN A 325 -0.64 -12.98 7.51
C ASN A 325 -1.22 -14.03 8.46
N ASP A 326 -0.90 -13.97 9.76
CA ASP A 326 -1.39 -14.89 10.79
C ASP A 326 -2.54 -14.29 11.62
N HIS A 327 -3.16 -13.18 11.13
CA HIS A 327 -4.31 -12.55 11.77
C HIS A 327 -5.62 -13.03 11.16
N GLU A 328 -6.50 -13.49 12.00
CA GLU A 328 -7.89 -13.78 11.66
C GLU A 328 -8.69 -12.47 11.59
N LEU A 329 -9.51 -12.30 10.56
CA LEU A 329 -10.30 -11.10 10.35
C LEU A 329 -11.82 -11.28 10.52
N LEU A 330 -12.33 -12.50 10.69
CA LEU A 330 -13.78 -12.72 10.84
C LEU A 330 -14.37 -12.01 12.06
N PRO A 331 -13.75 -12.02 13.26
CA PRO A 331 -14.26 -11.26 14.41
C PRO A 331 -14.35 -9.76 14.14
N PHE A 332 -13.43 -9.23 13.33
CA PHE A 332 -13.45 -7.82 12.93
C PHE A 332 -14.69 -7.47 12.11
N TYR A 333 -15.14 -8.35 11.21
CA TYR A 333 -16.36 -8.13 10.43
C TYR A 333 -17.62 -8.25 11.26
N GLU A 334 -17.64 -9.09 12.29
CA GLU A 334 -18.75 -9.19 13.24
C GLU A 334 -18.89 -7.91 14.06
N GLU A 335 -17.78 -7.38 14.55
CA GLU A 335 -17.75 -6.09 15.25
C GLU A 335 -18.21 -4.95 14.33
N GLU A 336 -17.71 -4.88 13.10
CA GLU A 336 -18.12 -3.87 12.11
C GLU A 336 -19.61 -3.98 11.77
N HIS A 337 -20.16 -5.19 11.69
CA HIS A 337 -21.60 -5.37 11.46
C HIS A 337 -22.41 -4.77 12.59
N ASN A 338 -22.06 -5.08 13.85
CA ASN A 338 -22.75 -4.56 15.03
C ASN A 338 -22.61 -3.04 15.14
N GLN A 339 -21.43 -2.49 14.88
CA GLN A 339 -21.18 -1.05 14.83
C GLN A 339 -22.01 -0.38 13.72
N THR A 340 -22.07 -0.97 12.54
CA THR A 340 -22.87 -0.45 11.42
C THR A 340 -24.35 -0.33 11.79
N GLN A 341 -24.93 -1.34 12.43
CA GLN A 341 -26.32 -1.28 12.90
C GLN A 341 -26.53 -0.13 13.91
N ALA A 342 -25.63 0.00 14.87
CA ALA A 342 -25.67 1.10 15.83
C ALA A 342 -25.54 2.49 15.16
N LEU A 343 -24.69 2.63 14.14
CA LEU A 343 -24.51 3.87 13.40
C LEU A 343 -25.78 4.24 12.61
N LEU A 344 -26.43 3.26 11.97
CA LEU A 344 -27.70 3.45 11.24
C LEU A 344 -28.86 3.88 12.16
N GLN A 345 -28.88 3.38 13.40
CA GLN A 345 -29.85 3.82 14.40
C GLN A 345 -29.59 5.25 14.90
N ASN A 346 -28.37 5.74 14.81
CA ASN A 346 -27.94 7.06 15.30
C ASN A 346 -27.86 8.13 14.19
N LEU A 347 -28.51 7.90 13.04
CA LEU A 347 -28.60 8.93 11.98
C LEU A 347 -29.33 10.17 12.50
N LYS A 348 -28.75 11.36 12.24
CA LYS A 348 -29.26 12.64 12.68
C LYS A 348 -30.22 13.26 11.63
N PRO A 349 -31.16 14.12 12.02
CA PRO A 349 -31.85 14.99 11.08
C PRO A 349 -30.84 15.86 10.33
N VAL A 350 -31.11 16.13 9.06
CA VAL A 350 -30.28 17.00 8.22
C VAL A 350 -30.86 18.40 8.19
N ASP A 351 -30.01 19.41 8.34
CA ASP A 351 -30.40 20.80 8.17
C ASP A 351 -30.96 21.04 6.75
N PRO A 352 -32.19 21.57 6.59
CA PRO A 352 -32.74 21.88 5.29
C PRO A 352 -31.88 22.81 4.44
N ALA A 353 -31.16 23.75 5.04
CA ALA A 353 -30.27 24.67 4.36
C ALA A 353 -29.12 23.93 3.64
N LEU A 354 -28.54 22.90 4.28
CA LEU A 354 -27.53 22.04 3.69
C LEU A 354 -28.08 21.31 2.48
N GLY A 355 -29.31 20.76 2.56
CA GLY A 355 -29.97 20.10 1.47
C GLY A 355 -30.22 21.01 0.24
N GLN A 356 -30.54 22.29 0.47
CA GLN A 356 -30.65 23.29 -0.59
C GLN A 356 -29.30 23.58 -1.24
N GLN A 357 -28.26 23.78 -0.46
CA GLN A 357 -26.89 24.02 -0.93
C GLN A 357 -26.37 22.84 -1.78
N GLU A 358 -26.65 21.61 -1.39
CA GLU A 358 -26.28 20.42 -2.19
C GLU A 358 -26.99 20.35 -3.54
N ARG A 359 -28.13 21.05 -3.72
CA ARG A 359 -28.90 21.12 -4.98
C ARG A 359 -28.49 22.26 -5.90
N GLU A 360 -27.59 23.15 -5.45
CA GLU A 360 -27.08 24.22 -6.31
C GLU A 360 -26.43 23.64 -7.57
N GLU A 361 -26.66 24.35 -8.68
CA GLU A 361 -26.13 23.93 -9.98
C GLU A 361 -24.67 24.42 -10.12
N PRO A 362 -23.71 23.49 -10.34
CA PRO A 362 -22.30 23.83 -10.40
C PRO A 362 -21.86 24.46 -11.73
N GLY A 363 -22.76 24.61 -12.69
CA GLY A 363 -22.44 25.11 -14.03
C GLY A 363 -21.65 24.13 -14.91
N VAL A 364 -21.52 22.88 -14.49
CA VAL A 364 -20.81 21.82 -15.23
C VAL A 364 -21.81 21.02 -16.06
N ARG A 365 -21.55 20.93 -17.36
CA ARG A 365 -22.42 20.18 -18.28
C ARG A 365 -22.39 18.68 -17.98
N ALA A 366 -23.57 18.03 -18.05
CA ALA A 366 -23.66 16.57 -17.96
C ALA A 366 -22.84 15.89 -19.07
N PRO A 367 -22.04 14.87 -18.73
CA PRO A 367 -21.28 14.14 -19.72
C PRO A 367 -22.19 13.21 -20.52
N LYS A 368 -21.91 13.06 -21.81
CA LYS A 368 -22.55 12.05 -22.66
C LYS A 368 -21.80 10.71 -22.62
N GLU A 369 -20.53 10.74 -22.29
CA GLU A 369 -19.62 9.60 -22.24
C GLU A 369 -18.91 9.56 -20.90
N LEU A 370 -18.35 8.40 -20.56
CA LEU A 370 -17.55 8.24 -19.36
C LEU A 370 -16.25 9.05 -19.47
N ARG A 371 -15.79 9.64 -18.37
CA ARG A 371 -14.48 10.28 -18.31
C ARG A 371 -13.38 9.27 -18.12
N HIS A 372 -12.34 9.36 -18.93
CA HIS A 372 -11.17 8.51 -18.80
C HIS A 372 -10.37 8.79 -17.52
N ASN A 373 -9.54 7.84 -17.12
CA ASN A 373 -8.82 7.85 -15.82
C ASN A 373 -7.93 9.08 -15.60
N ASP A 374 -7.44 9.70 -16.66
CA ASP A 374 -6.66 10.94 -16.59
C ASP A 374 -7.51 12.21 -16.38
N GLN A 375 -8.84 12.09 -16.33
CA GLN A 375 -9.77 13.20 -16.24
C GLN A 375 -10.77 13.09 -15.07
N LEU A 376 -10.46 12.29 -14.07
CA LEU A 376 -11.39 11.96 -12.96
C LEU A 376 -11.45 13.01 -11.84
N THR A 377 -10.82 14.17 -12.02
CA THR A 377 -10.80 15.27 -11.05
C THR A 377 -11.57 16.49 -11.54
N GLY A 378 -11.93 17.34 -10.61
CA GLY A 378 -12.68 18.57 -10.87
C GLY A 378 -14.18 18.43 -10.59
N MET A 379 -14.87 19.57 -10.55
CA MET A 379 -16.28 19.65 -10.21
C MET A 379 -17.13 18.74 -11.12
N THR A 380 -17.99 17.95 -10.51
CA THR A 380 -18.95 17.08 -11.23
C THR A 380 -20.19 17.86 -11.65
N PRO A 381 -20.99 17.38 -12.62
CA PRO A 381 -22.21 18.07 -13.08
C PRO A 381 -23.28 18.15 -11.99
N GLY A 382 -24.26 19.01 -12.20
CA GLY A 382 -25.43 19.10 -11.34
C GLY A 382 -26.48 17.99 -11.58
N ALA A 383 -26.51 17.41 -12.77
CA ALA A 383 -27.44 16.36 -13.14
C ALA A 383 -26.78 15.34 -14.08
N LEU A 384 -27.33 14.13 -14.12
CA LEU A 384 -26.96 13.05 -15.02
C LEU A 384 -28.21 12.52 -15.69
N GLU A 385 -28.15 12.21 -16.99
CA GLU A 385 -29.29 11.72 -17.74
C GLU A 385 -29.81 10.37 -17.21
N GLY A 386 -31.07 10.31 -16.83
CA GLY A 386 -31.73 9.10 -16.32
C GLY A 386 -31.22 8.62 -14.96
N ILE A 387 -30.48 9.45 -14.22
CA ILE A 387 -29.94 9.16 -12.89
C ILE A 387 -30.38 10.26 -11.93
N GLU A 388 -31.11 9.89 -10.89
CA GLU A 388 -31.59 10.83 -9.89
C GLU A 388 -30.46 11.25 -8.95
N ARG A 389 -30.26 12.58 -8.81
CA ARG A 389 -29.32 13.13 -7.83
C ARG A 389 -29.95 13.19 -6.45
N TRP A 390 -29.32 12.57 -5.49
CA TRP A 390 -29.74 12.64 -4.10
C TRP A 390 -28.85 13.58 -3.28
N ASN A 391 -29.46 14.23 -2.28
CA ASN A 391 -28.78 14.98 -1.25
C ASN A 391 -28.67 14.18 0.07
N THR A 392 -28.02 14.74 1.08
CA THR A 392 -27.81 14.07 2.37
C THR A 392 -29.13 13.76 3.09
N ALA A 393 -30.15 14.62 2.98
CA ALA A 393 -31.44 14.38 3.61
C ALA A 393 -32.17 13.16 3.00
N GLU A 394 -32.12 13.02 1.68
CA GLU A 394 -32.69 11.87 0.95
C GLU A 394 -31.95 10.59 1.29
N MET A 395 -30.59 10.67 1.41
CA MET A 395 -29.78 9.55 1.85
C MET A 395 -30.16 9.07 3.26
N VAL A 396 -30.30 9.99 4.21
CA VAL A 396 -30.69 9.67 5.58
C VAL A 396 -32.09 9.05 5.62
N GLN A 397 -33.03 9.61 4.84
CA GLN A 397 -34.39 9.07 4.74
C GLN A 397 -34.39 7.65 4.18
N ALA A 398 -33.64 7.40 3.11
CA ALA A 398 -33.55 6.11 2.47
C ALA A 398 -32.93 5.03 3.37
N LEU A 399 -31.89 5.38 4.13
CA LEU A 399 -31.22 4.45 5.05
C LEU A 399 -32.07 4.08 6.28
N ARG A 400 -33.12 4.84 6.59
CA ARG A 400 -34.09 4.53 7.66
C ARG A 400 -35.22 3.61 7.21
N GLN A 401 -35.30 3.29 5.92
CA GLN A 401 -36.33 2.38 5.40
C GLN A 401 -36.05 0.94 5.81
N SER A 402 -37.08 0.12 5.84
CA SER A 402 -36.97 -1.32 6.10
C SER A 402 -36.18 -2.07 5.02
N GLN A 403 -36.19 -1.54 3.79
CA GLN A 403 -35.41 -2.02 2.65
C GLN A 403 -34.61 -0.86 2.07
N PRO A 404 -33.43 -0.55 2.63
CA PRO A 404 -32.60 0.52 2.11
C PRO A 404 -32.01 0.15 0.74
N PRO A 405 -31.66 1.13 -0.10
CA PRO A 405 -30.98 0.89 -1.37
C PRO A 405 -29.59 0.28 -1.13
N VAL A 406 -29.07 -0.40 -2.14
CA VAL A 406 -27.67 -0.84 -2.13
C VAL A 406 -26.75 0.36 -2.34
N LEU A 407 -25.96 0.68 -1.34
CA LEU A 407 -24.97 1.75 -1.41
C LEU A 407 -23.66 1.23 -1.96
N ILE A 408 -23.12 1.88 -2.98
CA ILE A 408 -21.83 1.54 -3.61
C ILE A 408 -20.85 2.70 -3.43
N ASP A 409 -19.86 2.49 -2.59
CA ASP A 409 -18.73 3.39 -2.41
C ASP A 409 -17.64 3.09 -3.44
N VAL A 410 -17.27 4.08 -4.24
CA VAL A 410 -16.18 3.97 -5.21
C VAL A 410 -14.98 4.88 -4.89
N ALA A 411 -14.97 5.49 -3.72
CA ALA A 411 -13.87 6.35 -3.28
C ALA A 411 -12.57 5.56 -3.06
N VAL A 412 -11.44 6.27 -3.12
CA VAL A 412 -10.11 5.64 -3.05
C VAL A 412 -9.68 5.37 -1.61
N ALA A 413 -9.95 6.31 -0.70
CA ALA A 413 -9.47 6.27 0.68
C ALA A 413 -10.46 6.94 1.65
N GLY A 414 -10.21 6.82 2.96
CA GLY A 414 -11.01 7.44 4.02
C GLY A 414 -12.12 6.52 4.56
N PRO A 415 -13.04 7.03 5.39
CA PRO A 415 -14.21 6.30 5.89
C PRO A 415 -15.29 6.17 4.81
N MET A 416 -16.36 5.44 5.11
CA MET A 416 -17.52 5.28 4.23
C MET A 416 -18.84 5.49 4.96
N LEU A 417 -19.96 5.57 4.22
CA LEU A 417 -21.30 5.58 4.80
C LEU A 417 -21.60 4.20 5.42
N PRO A 418 -22.30 4.15 6.57
CA PRO A 418 -22.68 2.88 7.19
C PRO A 418 -23.48 1.98 6.25
N GLY A 419 -23.09 0.71 6.16
CA GLY A 419 -23.76 -0.27 5.30
C GLY A 419 -23.40 -0.25 3.82
N ALA A 420 -22.53 0.65 3.38
CA ALA A 420 -22.08 0.70 1.98
C ALA A 420 -21.17 -0.49 1.62
N LEU A 421 -21.21 -0.86 0.33
CA LEU A 421 -20.29 -1.83 -0.27
C LEU A 421 -19.17 -1.08 -0.97
N HIS A 422 -17.94 -1.28 -0.53
CA HIS A 422 -16.79 -0.63 -1.16
C HIS A 422 -16.32 -1.43 -2.39
N PHE A 423 -16.47 -0.79 -3.58
CA PHE A 423 -16.00 -1.29 -4.86
C PHE A 423 -14.70 -0.58 -5.23
N VAL A 424 -13.58 -1.22 -4.93
CA VAL A 424 -12.26 -0.66 -5.23
C VAL A 424 -12.12 -0.44 -6.73
N ARG A 425 -11.83 0.80 -7.12
CA ARG A 425 -11.71 1.23 -8.52
C ARG A 425 -13.00 1.10 -9.33
N GLY A 426 -14.17 1.21 -8.70
CA GLY A 426 -15.49 0.98 -9.32
C GLY A 426 -15.93 1.98 -10.38
N GLY A 427 -15.21 3.09 -10.55
CA GLY A 427 -15.57 4.14 -11.52
C GLY A 427 -14.53 4.43 -12.59
N LEU A 428 -13.57 3.53 -12.82
CA LEU A 428 -12.55 3.72 -13.85
C LEU A 428 -13.14 3.62 -15.27
N ALA A 429 -12.55 4.32 -16.21
CA ALA A 429 -12.81 4.22 -17.64
C ALA A 429 -11.50 4.36 -18.43
N PHE A 430 -11.30 3.49 -19.41
CA PHE A 430 -10.05 3.37 -20.15
C PHE A 430 -10.21 3.87 -21.59
N LYS A 431 -9.17 4.50 -22.13
CA LYS A 431 -9.13 4.97 -23.52
C LYS A 431 -9.07 3.83 -24.51
N GLU A 432 -8.41 2.73 -24.13
CA GLU A 432 -8.30 1.53 -24.97
C GLU A 432 -9.60 0.73 -24.88
N PRO A 433 -10.34 0.56 -26.00
CA PRO A 433 -11.68 -0.06 -25.99
C PRO A 433 -11.70 -1.48 -25.45
N SER A 434 -10.67 -2.29 -25.74
CA SER A 434 -10.57 -3.67 -25.28
C SER A 434 -10.36 -3.75 -23.76
N VAL A 435 -9.58 -2.84 -23.20
CA VAL A 435 -9.33 -2.74 -21.74
C VAL A 435 -10.61 -2.24 -21.04
N ASP A 436 -11.27 -1.24 -21.61
CA ASP A 436 -12.53 -0.71 -21.05
C ASP A 436 -13.65 -1.74 -21.08
N ALA A 437 -13.79 -2.51 -22.17
CA ALA A 437 -14.76 -3.58 -22.27
C ALA A 437 -14.51 -4.70 -21.24
N ALA A 438 -13.27 -5.12 -21.05
CA ALA A 438 -12.89 -6.12 -20.04
C ALA A 438 -13.15 -5.61 -18.61
N TYR A 439 -12.91 -4.33 -18.34
CA TYR A 439 -13.23 -3.68 -17.08
C TYR A 439 -14.75 -3.60 -16.87
N ALA A 440 -15.50 -3.17 -17.88
CA ALA A 440 -16.97 -3.08 -17.82
C ALA A 440 -17.61 -4.43 -17.49
N GLU A 441 -17.09 -5.51 -18.07
CA GLU A 441 -17.56 -6.87 -17.79
C GLU A 441 -17.29 -7.28 -16.31
N ARG A 442 -16.11 -6.97 -15.77
CA ARG A 442 -15.82 -7.21 -14.35
C ARG A 442 -16.72 -6.37 -13.44
N PHE A 443 -16.94 -5.10 -13.78
CA PHE A 443 -17.87 -4.22 -13.06
C PHE A 443 -19.30 -4.77 -13.08
N ARG A 444 -19.79 -5.21 -14.25
CA ARG A 444 -21.08 -5.86 -14.41
C ARG A 444 -21.22 -7.08 -13.48
N HIS A 445 -20.21 -7.95 -13.46
CA HIS A 445 -20.23 -9.13 -12.61
C HIS A 445 -20.28 -8.79 -11.11
N MET A 446 -19.50 -7.81 -10.67
CA MET A 446 -19.53 -7.40 -9.26
C MET A 446 -20.85 -6.72 -8.89
N LEU A 447 -21.38 -5.91 -9.79
CA LEU A 447 -22.64 -5.24 -9.57
C LEU A 447 -23.80 -6.25 -9.51
N ALA A 448 -23.85 -7.24 -10.40
CA ALA A 448 -24.82 -8.34 -10.36
C ALA A 448 -24.69 -9.21 -9.11
N ALA A 449 -23.49 -9.33 -8.53
CA ALA A 449 -23.30 -10.03 -7.26
C ALA A 449 -23.82 -9.22 -6.05
N ALA A 450 -23.81 -7.89 -6.14
CA ALA A 450 -24.32 -6.99 -5.10
C ALA A 450 -25.83 -6.74 -5.21
N ALA A 451 -26.32 -6.60 -6.44
CA ALA A 451 -27.70 -6.27 -6.78
C ALA A 451 -28.15 -7.11 -7.99
N PRO A 452 -28.61 -8.32 -7.80
CA PRO A 452 -28.99 -9.22 -8.88
C PRO A 452 -30.25 -8.79 -9.64
N ASP A 453 -31.13 -8.00 -9.01
CA ASP A 453 -32.32 -7.44 -9.64
C ASP A 453 -32.00 -6.07 -10.27
N LEU A 454 -32.25 -5.93 -11.56
CA LEU A 454 -32.02 -4.69 -12.30
C LEU A 454 -32.93 -3.53 -11.86
N ASN A 455 -34.03 -3.83 -11.15
CA ASN A 455 -34.93 -2.83 -10.57
C ASN A 455 -34.57 -2.48 -9.11
N GLN A 456 -33.59 -3.11 -8.52
CA GLN A 456 -33.15 -2.81 -7.17
C GLN A 456 -32.56 -1.39 -7.11
N PRO A 457 -32.98 -0.54 -6.15
CA PRO A 457 -32.40 0.79 -5.98
C PRO A 457 -30.91 0.74 -5.63
N LEU A 458 -30.11 1.44 -6.44
CA LEU A 458 -28.66 1.57 -6.27
C LEU A 458 -28.29 3.02 -6.03
N VAL A 459 -27.38 3.29 -5.09
CA VAL A 459 -26.81 4.62 -4.89
C VAL A 459 -25.32 4.58 -5.01
N PHE A 460 -24.75 5.31 -5.97
CA PHE A 460 -23.32 5.48 -6.12
C PHE A 460 -22.85 6.78 -5.47
N TYR A 461 -21.75 6.72 -4.75
CA TYR A 461 -21.13 7.89 -4.15
C TYR A 461 -19.60 7.74 -4.08
N CYS A 462 -18.93 8.85 -3.77
CA CYS A 462 -17.49 8.95 -3.64
C CYS A 462 -17.14 9.93 -2.50
N ASP A 463 -15.93 10.47 -2.49
CA ASP A 463 -15.47 11.37 -1.41
C ASP A 463 -16.21 12.71 -1.40
N SER A 464 -16.48 13.31 -2.58
CA SER A 464 -17.07 14.65 -2.68
C SER A 464 -17.69 14.91 -4.05
N SER A 465 -18.26 16.10 -4.19
CA SER A 465 -18.78 16.62 -5.46
C SER A 465 -17.71 16.86 -6.55
N SER A 466 -16.47 16.60 -6.27
CA SER A 466 -15.36 16.67 -7.24
C SER A 466 -14.84 15.30 -7.70
N CYS A 467 -15.47 14.23 -7.27
CA CYS A 467 -15.05 12.87 -7.58
C CYS A 467 -15.83 12.26 -8.74
N TRP A 468 -15.20 12.13 -9.89
CA TRP A 468 -15.80 11.59 -11.11
C TRP A 468 -15.97 10.06 -11.12
N LEU A 469 -15.37 9.34 -10.21
CA LEU A 469 -15.53 7.89 -10.11
C LEU A 469 -17.00 7.51 -9.89
N SER A 470 -17.72 8.22 -9.03
CA SER A 470 -19.15 7.94 -8.78
C SER A 470 -20.04 8.29 -9.98
N VAL A 471 -19.69 9.31 -10.75
CA VAL A 471 -20.40 9.65 -12.01
C VAL A 471 -20.25 8.50 -13.00
N ASN A 472 -19.04 8.07 -13.27
CA ASN A 472 -18.76 6.97 -14.18
C ASN A 472 -19.45 5.66 -13.75
N ALA A 473 -19.37 5.33 -12.45
CA ALA A 473 -19.96 4.11 -11.91
C ALA A 473 -21.50 4.12 -12.08
N ALA A 474 -22.15 5.24 -11.77
CA ALA A 474 -23.59 5.41 -11.95
C ALA A 474 -24.00 5.32 -13.43
N MET A 475 -23.27 5.97 -14.34
CA MET A 475 -23.52 5.89 -15.78
C MET A 475 -23.34 4.46 -16.31
N ARG A 476 -22.29 3.72 -15.89
CA ARG A 476 -22.12 2.31 -16.26
C ARG A 476 -23.27 1.43 -15.76
N ALA A 477 -23.74 1.64 -14.53
CA ALA A 477 -24.88 0.88 -14.01
C ALA A 477 -26.14 1.10 -14.88
N ARG A 478 -26.40 2.34 -15.31
CA ARG A 478 -27.48 2.63 -16.26
C ARG A 478 -27.29 1.93 -17.60
N GLN A 479 -26.08 1.97 -18.16
CA GLN A 479 -25.76 1.27 -19.42
C GLN A 479 -25.95 -0.25 -19.31
N LEU A 480 -25.77 -0.81 -18.12
CA LEU A 480 -25.99 -2.23 -17.83
C LEU A 480 -27.46 -2.61 -17.58
N GLY A 481 -28.39 -1.64 -17.68
CA GLY A 481 -29.82 -1.87 -17.60
C GLY A 481 -30.44 -1.70 -16.20
N TYR A 482 -29.68 -1.24 -15.19
CA TYR A 482 -30.28 -0.91 -13.89
C TYR A 482 -31.22 0.29 -14.03
N THR A 483 -32.46 0.12 -13.61
CA THR A 483 -33.52 1.12 -13.81
C THR A 483 -33.57 2.18 -12.71
N GLN A 484 -33.20 1.85 -11.50
CA GLN A 484 -33.25 2.70 -10.32
C GLN A 484 -31.87 3.12 -9.79
N VAL A 485 -31.09 3.78 -10.66
CA VAL A 485 -29.78 4.30 -10.28
C VAL A 485 -29.92 5.70 -9.71
N LYS A 486 -29.37 5.89 -8.52
CA LYS A 486 -29.26 7.17 -7.81
C LYS A 486 -27.78 7.55 -7.66
N TRP A 487 -27.55 8.84 -7.58
CA TRP A 487 -26.21 9.37 -7.40
C TRP A 487 -26.18 10.38 -6.25
N TYR A 488 -25.45 10.04 -5.18
CA TYR A 488 -25.22 10.93 -4.06
C TYR A 488 -23.97 11.76 -4.33
N ARG A 489 -24.19 12.94 -4.98
CA ARG A 489 -23.15 13.82 -5.48
C ARG A 489 -22.24 14.37 -4.36
N GLY A 490 -22.82 14.77 -3.21
CA GLY A 490 -22.11 15.35 -2.08
C GLY A 490 -21.12 14.39 -1.42
N GLY A 491 -21.41 13.10 -1.50
CA GLY A 491 -20.54 12.04 -1.01
C GLY A 491 -20.18 12.15 0.45
N MET A 492 -19.00 11.63 0.79
CA MET A 492 -18.48 11.63 2.17
C MET A 492 -18.34 13.03 2.77
N GLN A 493 -18.00 14.01 1.96
CA GLN A 493 -17.83 15.39 2.41
C GLN A 493 -19.16 15.97 2.94
N ALA A 494 -20.23 15.90 2.16
CA ALA A 494 -21.54 16.40 2.58
C ALA A 494 -22.12 15.60 3.75
N TRP A 495 -21.93 14.27 3.74
CA TRP A 495 -22.31 13.40 4.85
C TRP A 495 -21.65 13.80 6.16
N SER A 496 -20.34 14.08 6.15
CA SER A 496 -19.57 14.54 7.32
C SER A 496 -19.98 15.95 7.75
N GLN A 497 -20.23 16.87 6.81
CA GLN A 497 -20.69 18.22 7.09
C GLN A 497 -22.05 18.22 7.78
N ALA A 498 -22.93 17.28 7.44
CA ALA A 498 -24.21 17.05 8.10
C ALA A 498 -24.07 16.37 9.47
N GLY A 499 -22.84 16.12 9.95
CA GLY A 499 -22.58 15.48 11.24
C GLY A 499 -23.07 14.04 11.34
N GLN A 500 -23.24 13.36 10.20
CA GLN A 500 -23.70 11.97 10.14
C GLN A 500 -22.57 10.98 10.53
N PRO A 501 -22.92 9.84 11.10
CA PRO A 501 -21.95 8.85 11.53
C PRO A 501 -21.22 8.18 10.34
N LEU A 502 -19.97 7.79 10.56
CA LEU A 502 -19.09 7.19 9.58
C LEU A 502 -18.69 5.78 10.00
N ALA A 503 -18.60 4.88 9.03
CA ALA A 503 -18.10 3.51 9.19
C ALA A 503 -16.67 3.36 8.65
N GLY A 504 -15.97 2.31 9.07
CA GLY A 504 -14.71 1.91 8.46
C GLY A 504 -14.92 1.40 7.03
N ARG A 505 -14.01 1.74 6.11
CA ARG A 505 -14.09 1.26 4.73
C ARG A 505 -13.50 -0.13 4.61
N LEU A 506 -14.30 -1.09 4.21
CA LEU A 506 -13.91 -2.47 3.97
C LEU A 506 -14.24 -2.88 2.54
N PRO A 507 -13.25 -3.15 1.69
CA PRO A 507 -13.50 -3.58 0.31
C PRO A 507 -14.19 -4.96 0.29
N VAL A 508 -15.16 -5.08 -0.60
CA VAL A 508 -15.87 -6.35 -0.89
C VAL A 508 -15.74 -6.75 -2.35
N ALA A 509 -15.42 -5.81 -3.21
CA ALA A 509 -15.17 -6.05 -4.63
C ALA A 509 -13.96 -5.26 -5.11
N VAL A 510 -13.12 -5.91 -5.90
CA VAL A 510 -11.98 -5.31 -6.61
C VAL A 510 -12.22 -5.47 -8.10
N ILE A 511 -12.39 -4.36 -8.81
CA ILE A 511 -12.82 -4.40 -10.23
C ILE A 511 -11.62 -4.55 -11.18
N HIS A 512 -10.46 -4.05 -10.80
CA HIS A 512 -9.27 -4.03 -11.68
C HIS A 512 -8.06 -4.69 -11.05
#